data_16bbfa848742d0e15c0c24da27d68f39
#
_entry.id   16bbfa848742d0e15c0c24da27d68f39
#
_cell.length_a   1.000
_cell.length_b   1.000
_cell.length_c   1.000
_cell.angle_alpha   90.00
_cell.angle_beta   90.00
_cell.angle_gamma   90.00
#
_symmetry.space_group_name_H-M   'P 1'
#
loop_
_entity.id
_entity.type
_entity.pdbx_description
1 polymer ?
#
loop_
_entity_poly.entity_id
_entity_poly.type
_entity_poly.pdbx_seq_one_letter_code
_entity_poly.pdbx_strand_id
1 'polypeptide(L)'
;GVVANVQGLLMNYPEYKQNSVGIGGKLYRQGLIKMNEFVTLCARDRLPMIWIQDTTGIDVGDDAEVAELLGLGQSLIYSIQNSKLPMMEITLRRGTAAAHYVLGGPQGNDNNAFSLGTAATEINVMNGKTAANAMYTGRLAKDQKAGKDLQPTIDKMNALIDDYDVKSKPLYCAQAGLVDEIVDMPMMRNYIVAFTDSCYQNPESICPFHQMLLPRTIKDYDSLKK
;
A
#
# COMPACT_ATOMS: atom_id res chain seq x y z
N GLY A 1 8.95 14.10 -8.98
CA GLY A 1 7.80 13.45 -9.61
C GLY A 1 6.71 13.18 -8.58
N VAL A 2 5.46 13.26 -8.99
CA VAL A 2 4.32 12.94 -8.11
C VAL A 2 3.42 11.90 -8.80
N VAL A 3 3.11 10.84 -8.09
CA VAL A 3 2.15 9.81 -8.52
C VAL A 3 1.01 9.76 -7.51
N ALA A 4 -0.22 9.84 -8.00
CA ALA A 4 -1.41 9.68 -7.18
C ALA A 4 -2.42 8.80 -7.91
N ASN A 5 -3.05 7.87 -7.20
CA ASN A 5 -4.10 7.05 -7.79
C ASN A 5 -5.47 7.70 -7.70
N VAL A 6 -6.34 7.40 -8.67
CA VAL A 6 -7.70 7.96 -8.75
C VAL A 6 -8.69 7.12 -7.96
N GLN A 7 -9.61 7.78 -7.25
CA GLN A 7 -10.68 7.15 -6.47
C GLN A 7 -12.04 7.10 -7.19
N GLY A 8 -12.19 7.79 -8.30
CA GLY A 8 -13.43 7.79 -9.09
C GLY A 8 -13.67 6.47 -9.83
N LEU A 9 -14.91 6.24 -10.26
CA LEU A 9 -15.23 5.19 -11.21
C LEU A 9 -14.65 5.54 -12.58
N LEU A 10 -13.92 4.60 -13.17
CA LEU A 10 -13.38 4.73 -14.51
C LEU A 10 -14.33 4.05 -15.49
N MET A 11 -15.12 4.85 -16.21
CA MET A 11 -16.04 4.35 -17.22
C MET A 11 -15.29 3.93 -18.50
N ASN A 12 -15.77 2.89 -19.15
CA ASN A 12 -15.23 2.40 -20.44
C ASN A 12 -13.74 2.03 -20.37
N TYR A 13 -13.39 1.21 -19.40
CA TYR A 13 -12.03 0.66 -19.31
C TYR A 13 -11.87 -0.41 -20.41
N PRO A 14 -11.11 -0.13 -21.48
CA PRO A 14 -11.17 -0.95 -22.70
C PRO A 14 -10.50 -2.31 -22.59
N GLU A 15 -9.83 -2.59 -21.46
CA GLU A 15 -8.96 -3.76 -21.35
C GLU A 15 -9.68 -5.04 -20.95
N TYR A 16 -10.84 -4.95 -20.31
CA TYR A 16 -11.47 -6.12 -19.73
C TYR A 16 -12.68 -6.63 -20.50
N LYS A 17 -13.65 -5.81 -20.73
CA LYS A 17 -14.85 -6.13 -21.53
C LYS A 17 -15.47 -4.84 -22.05
N GLN A 18 -16.16 -4.91 -23.18
CA GLN A 18 -17.01 -3.81 -23.63
C GLN A 18 -17.95 -3.40 -22.48
N ASN A 19 -17.91 -2.13 -22.07
CA ASN A 19 -18.66 -1.56 -20.95
C ASN A 19 -18.17 -1.96 -19.52
N SER A 20 -16.93 -2.43 -19.35
CA SER A 20 -16.41 -2.65 -17.99
C SER A 20 -16.14 -1.31 -17.30
N VAL A 21 -16.40 -1.28 -16.00
CA VAL A 21 -16.16 -0.13 -15.13
C VAL A 21 -14.97 -0.42 -14.25
N GLY A 22 -13.91 0.37 -14.40
CA GLY A 22 -12.81 0.33 -13.47
C GLY A 22 -13.21 0.89 -12.10
N ILE A 23 -12.90 0.18 -11.05
CA ILE A 23 -13.17 0.61 -9.66
C ILE A 23 -12.04 1.53 -9.20
N GLY A 24 -12.41 2.71 -8.71
CA GLY A 24 -11.45 3.66 -8.15
C GLY A 24 -10.66 3.07 -6.98
N GLY A 25 -9.39 3.40 -6.89
CA GLY A 25 -8.47 2.88 -5.90
C GLY A 25 -7.85 1.52 -6.24
N LYS A 26 -8.35 0.80 -7.24
CA LYS A 26 -7.68 -0.39 -7.78
C LYS A 26 -6.64 -0.03 -8.82
N LEU A 27 -5.60 -0.85 -8.91
CA LEU A 27 -4.58 -0.74 -9.94
C LEU A 27 -4.89 -1.69 -11.10
N TYR A 28 -4.83 -1.14 -12.30
CA TYR A 28 -5.07 -1.81 -13.57
C TYR A 28 -3.86 -1.72 -14.49
N ARG A 29 -3.85 -2.48 -15.57
CA ARG A 29 -2.75 -2.60 -16.54
C ARG A 29 -2.19 -1.25 -16.98
N GLN A 30 -3.01 -0.35 -17.50
CA GLN A 30 -2.55 0.96 -18.01
C GLN A 30 -1.95 1.84 -16.92
N GLY A 31 -2.50 1.78 -15.70
CA GLY A 31 -1.94 2.47 -14.55
C GLY A 31 -0.55 1.97 -14.20
N LEU A 32 -0.35 0.65 -14.18
CA LEU A 32 0.94 0.04 -13.88
C LEU A 32 1.99 0.36 -14.96
N ILE A 33 1.63 0.31 -16.24
CA ILE A 33 2.50 0.70 -17.35
C ILE A 33 2.91 2.18 -17.22
N LYS A 34 1.92 3.06 -17.05
CA LYS A 34 2.16 4.50 -16.93
C LYS A 34 3.07 4.84 -15.74
N MET A 35 2.86 4.19 -14.60
CA MET A 35 3.70 4.40 -13.41
C MET A 35 5.12 3.91 -13.66
N ASN A 36 5.30 2.76 -14.31
CA ASN A 36 6.61 2.22 -14.63
C ASN A 36 7.40 3.16 -15.56
N GLU A 37 6.75 3.66 -16.62
CA GLU A 37 7.34 4.66 -17.50
C GLU A 37 7.71 5.94 -16.76
N PHE A 38 6.83 6.41 -15.87
CA PHE A 38 7.07 7.62 -15.10
C PHE A 38 8.22 7.47 -14.10
N VAL A 39 8.34 6.34 -13.41
CA VAL A 39 9.50 6.04 -12.55
C VAL A 39 10.80 6.09 -13.36
N THR A 40 10.81 5.47 -14.54
CA THR A 40 11.96 5.45 -15.45
C THR A 40 12.32 6.86 -15.90
N LEU A 41 11.33 7.68 -16.22
CA LEU A 41 11.53 9.08 -16.60
C LEU A 41 12.13 9.91 -15.44
N CYS A 42 11.57 9.78 -14.24
CA CYS A 42 12.10 10.45 -13.05
C CYS A 42 13.54 9.98 -12.74
N ALA A 43 13.82 8.69 -12.89
CA ALA A 43 15.17 8.15 -12.69
C ALA A 43 16.17 8.74 -13.67
N ARG A 44 15.82 8.86 -14.95
CA ARG A 44 16.66 9.51 -15.97
C ARG A 44 16.97 10.96 -15.61
N ASP A 45 15.96 11.70 -15.16
CA ASP A 45 16.06 13.13 -14.88
C ASP A 45 16.47 13.44 -13.42
N ARG A 46 16.74 12.38 -12.62
CA ARG A 46 17.11 12.46 -11.18
C ARG A 46 16.12 13.28 -10.35
N LEU A 47 14.84 13.05 -10.56
CA LEU A 47 13.76 13.74 -9.85
C LEU A 47 13.31 12.89 -8.64
N PRO A 48 13.35 13.40 -7.40
CA PRO A 48 12.78 12.71 -6.27
C PRO A 48 11.29 12.44 -6.49
N MET A 49 10.77 11.37 -5.90
CA MET A 49 9.40 10.95 -6.14
C MET A 49 8.55 10.99 -4.88
N ILE A 50 7.29 11.39 -5.06
CA ILE A 50 6.27 11.38 -4.03
C ILE A 50 5.12 10.49 -4.51
N TRP A 51 4.79 9.49 -3.70
CA TRP A 51 3.67 8.59 -3.91
C TRP A 51 2.53 8.99 -3.01
N ILE A 52 1.37 9.26 -3.59
CA ILE A 52 0.15 9.57 -2.83
C ILE A 52 -0.86 8.47 -3.11
N GLN A 53 -1.11 7.64 -2.11
CA GLN A 53 -1.95 6.47 -2.29
C GLN A 53 -3.24 6.50 -1.47
N ASP A 54 -4.28 6.00 -2.09
CA ASP A 54 -5.52 5.55 -1.47
C ASP A 54 -5.99 4.33 -2.26
N THR A 55 -5.38 3.16 -2.01
CA THR A 55 -5.56 1.98 -2.85
C THR A 55 -6.22 0.84 -2.12
N THR A 56 -7.11 0.14 -2.82
CA THR A 56 -7.80 -1.06 -2.34
C THR A 56 -7.20 -2.36 -2.87
N GLY A 57 -6.15 -2.27 -3.68
CA GLY A 57 -5.45 -3.44 -4.21
C GLY A 57 -5.19 -3.37 -5.72
N ILE A 58 -4.44 -4.33 -6.22
CA ILE A 58 -4.34 -4.63 -7.65
C ILE A 58 -5.58 -5.44 -8.03
N ASP A 59 -6.09 -5.27 -9.23
CA ASP A 59 -7.22 -6.07 -9.69
C ASP A 59 -6.88 -7.57 -9.75
N VAL A 60 -7.89 -8.42 -9.61
CA VAL A 60 -7.73 -9.88 -9.50
C VAL A 60 -8.79 -10.57 -10.36
N GLY A 61 -8.52 -11.82 -10.70
CA GLY A 61 -9.39 -12.66 -11.50
C GLY A 61 -8.79 -12.98 -12.86
N ASP A 62 -9.49 -13.80 -13.64
CA ASP A 62 -8.99 -14.33 -14.92
C ASP A 62 -8.63 -13.20 -15.90
N ASP A 63 -9.48 -12.18 -16.00
CA ASP A 63 -9.22 -11.03 -16.89
C ASP A 63 -7.94 -10.27 -16.46
N ALA A 64 -7.70 -10.15 -15.15
CA ALA A 64 -6.51 -9.50 -14.61
C ALA A 64 -5.24 -10.31 -14.89
N GLU A 65 -5.33 -11.65 -14.82
CA GLU A 65 -4.21 -12.54 -15.12
C GLU A 65 -3.88 -12.53 -16.61
N VAL A 66 -4.89 -12.57 -17.48
CA VAL A 66 -4.71 -12.42 -18.94
C VAL A 66 -4.12 -11.05 -19.29
N ALA A 67 -4.44 -10.01 -18.53
CA ALA A 67 -3.84 -8.68 -18.69
C ALA A 67 -2.42 -8.55 -18.10
N GLU A 68 -1.85 -9.63 -17.58
CA GLU A 68 -0.48 -9.70 -17.03
C GLU A 68 -0.21 -8.73 -15.87
N LEU A 69 -1.24 -8.44 -15.03
CA LEU A 69 -1.11 -7.47 -13.95
C LEU A 69 0.01 -7.81 -12.95
N LEU A 70 0.21 -9.10 -12.68
CA LEU A 70 1.26 -9.55 -11.76
C LEU A 70 2.66 -9.23 -12.33
N GLY A 71 2.89 -9.52 -13.61
CA GLY A 71 4.15 -9.21 -14.29
C GLY A 71 4.44 -7.72 -14.38
N LEU A 72 3.39 -6.92 -14.63
CA LEU A 72 3.50 -5.46 -14.64
C LEU A 72 3.77 -4.88 -13.25
N GLY A 73 3.15 -5.44 -12.22
CA GLY A 73 3.43 -5.08 -10.82
C GLY A 73 4.89 -5.38 -10.45
N GLN A 74 5.39 -6.56 -10.83
CA GLN A 74 6.80 -6.93 -10.66
C GLN A 74 7.73 -5.97 -11.40
N SER A 75 7.41 -5.62 -12.65
CA SER A 75 8.20 -4.68 -13.44
C SER A 75 8.27 -3.30 -12.78
N LEU A 76 7.15 -2.82 -12.22
CA LEU A 76 7.10 -1.55 -11.51
C LEU A 76 7.96 -1.59 -10.23
N ILE A 77 7.85 -2.64 -9.42
CA ILE A 77 8.71 -2.80 -8.23
C ILE A 77 10.18 -2.82 -8.63
N TYR A 78 10.52 -3.55 -9.69
CA TYR A 78 11.89 -3.59 -10.21
C TYR A 78 12.40 -2.19 -10.61
N SER A 79 11.59 -1.41 -11.31
CA SER A 79 11.94 -0.03 -11.70
C SER A 79 12.10 0.89 -10.50
N ILE A 80 11.21 0.78 -9.51
CA ILE A 80 11.32 1.53 -8.25
C ILE A 80 12.64 1.20 -7.54
N GLN A 81 12.93 -0.08 -7.31
CA GLN A 81 14.12 -0.51 -6.60
C GLN A 81 15.43 -0.11 -7.29
N ASN A 82 15.44 -0.15 -8.62
CA ASN A 82 16.65 0.18 -9.40
C ASN A 82 16.79 1.67 -9.73
N SER A 83 15.76 2.48 -9.49
CA SER A 83 15.79 3.92 -9.79
C SER A 83 16.80 4.68 -8.93
N LYS A 84 17.04 4.19 -7.71
CA LYS A 84 17.89 4.84 -6.69
C LYS A 84 17.48 6.29 -6.39
N LEU A 85 16.22 6.62 -6.61
CA LEU A 85 15.67 7.93 -6.30
C LEU A 85 15.21 7.98 -4.85
N PRO A 86 15.43 9.09 -4.14
CA PRO A 86 14.77 9.29 -2.86
C PRO A 86 13.26 9.38 -3.09
N MET A 87 12.50 8.63 -2.31
CA MET A 87 11.06 8.54 -2.42
C MET A 87 10.40 8.83 -1.10
N MET A 88 9.24 9.46 -1.14
CA MET A 88 8.34 9.68 -0.03
C MET A 88 6.99 9.07 -0.35
N GLU A 89 6.42 8.36 0.61
CA GLU A 89 5.10 7.78 0.46
C GLU A 89 4.10 8.47 1.40
N ILE A 90 2.88 8.66 0.95
CA ILE A 90 1.77 9.24 1.70
C ILE A 90 0.55 8.35 1.53
N THR A 91 0.18 7.63 2.57
CA THR A 91 -1.08 6.89 2.62
C THR A 91 -2.19 7.81 3.11
N LEU A 92 -3.02 8.32 2.19
CA LEU A 92 -4.13 9.22 2.55
C LEU A 92 -5.22 8.53 3.33
N ARG A 93 -5.59 7.31 2.92
CA ARG A 93 -6.62 6.50 3.56
C ARG A 93 -6.27 5.03 3.53
N ARG A 94 -6.26 4.38 2.38
CA ARG A 94 -6.03 2.94 2.26
C ARG A 94 -4.72 2.62 1.59
N GLY A 95 -3.95 1.74 2.23
CA GLY A 95 -2.80 1.07 1.66
C GLY A 95 -3.03 -0.44 1.76
N THR A 96 -3.60 -1.07 0.72
CA THR A 96 -4.01 -2.46 0.81
C THR A 96 -3.12 -3.38 -0.01
N ALA A 97 -2.63 -4.44 0.61
CA ALA A 97 -1.95 -5.58 0.01
C ALA A 97 -0.77 -5.17 -0.90
N ALA A 98 -0.57 -5.92 -1.99
CA ALA A 98 0.52 -5.69 -2.94
C ALA A 98 0.48 -4.29 -3.58
N ALA A 99 -0.70 -3.67 -3.71
CA ALA A 99 -0.81 -2.33 -4.26
C ALA A 99 -0.10 -1.27 -3.39
N HIS A 100 -0.11 -1.45 -2.06
CA HIS A 100 0.65 -0.59 -1.15
C HIS A 100 2.16 -0.66 -1.44
N TYR A 101 2.70 -1.84 -1.75
CA TYR A 101 4.11 -2.00 -2.13
C TYR A 101 4.44 -1.36 -3.48
N VAL A 102 3.59 -1.56 -4.49
CA VAL A 102 3.81 -1.01 -5.83
C VAL A 102 3.63 0.50 -5.91
N LEU A 103 2.93 1.10 -4.95
CA LEU A 103 2.78 2.55 -4.84
C LEU A 103 3.81 3.18 -3.87
N GLY A 104 4.99 2.61 -3.78
CA GLY A 104 6.10 3.16 -3.02
C GLY A 104 6.06 2.88 -1.53
N GLY A 105 5.20 1.98 -1.08
CA GLY A 105 5.08 1.63 0.33
C GLY A 105 6.39 1.11 0.94
N PRO A 106 6.67 1.45 2.20
CA PRO A 106 8.00 1.28 2.81
C PRO A 106 8.47 -0.17 2.91
N GLN A 107 7.56 -1.14 3.04
CA GLN A 107 7.94 -2.55 3.15
C GLN A 107 8.45 -3.16 1.83
N GLY A 108 8.18 -2.52 0.70
CA GLY A 108 8.55 -3.00 -0.63
C GLY A 108 9.43 -2.04 -1.42
N ASN A 109 9.91 -0.96 -0.79
CA ASN A 109 10.65 0.09 -1.47
C ASN A 109 11.85 0.55 -0.64
N ASP A 110 13.03 0.03 -0.96
CA ASP A 110 14.28 0.38 -0.28
C ASP A 110 14.69 1.85 -0.51
N ASN A 111 14.11 2.52 -1.49
CA ASN A 111 14.34 3.93 -1.76
C ASN A 111 13.37 4.86 -1.00
N ASN A 112 12.45 4.30 -0.23
CA ASN A 112 11.54 5.10 0.59
C ASN A 112 12.30 5.72 1.76
N ALA A 113 12.45 7.04 1.74
CA ALA A 113 13.11 7.80 2.77
C ALA A 113 12.15 8.14 3.92
N PHE A 114 10.87 8.33 3.63
CA PHE A 114 9.89 8.77 4.61
C PHE A 114 8.46 8.40 4.20
N SER A 115 7.67 7.92 5.17
CA SER A 115 6.28 7.51 4.96
C SER A 115 5.35 8.25 5.89
N LEU A 116 4.30 8.84 5.34
CA LEU A 116 3.28 9.56 6.08
C LEU A 116 1.93 8.86 6.03
N GLY A 117 1.24 8.89 7.15
CA GLY A 117 -0.18 8.59 7.23
C GLY A 117 -1.01 9.81 7.63
N THR A 118 -2.31 9.69 7.51
CA THR A 118 -3.30 10.64 8.02
C THR A 118 -4.13 10.01 9.14
N ALA A 119 -4.98 10.77 9.78
CA ALA A 119 -5.95 10.24 10.73
C ALA A 119 -6.92 9.20 10.14
N ALA A 120 -7.03 9.14 8.81
CA ALA A 120 -7.87 8.18 8.07
C ALA A 120 -7.09 6.97 7.52
N THR A 121 -5.79 6.87 7.77
CA THR A 121 -4.95 5.80 7.24
C THR A 121 -5.38 4.43 7.75
N GLU A 122 -5.49 3.49 6.83
CA GLU A 122 -5.72 2.07 7.08
C GLU A 122 -4.79 1.25 6.19
N ILE A 123 -3.81 0.59 6.81
CA ILE A 123 -2.87 -0.31 6.09
C ILE A 123 -3.15 -1.74 6.51
N ASN A 124 -3.45 -2.59 5.54
CA ASN A 124 -3.76 -3.99 5.77
C ASN A 124 -3.49 -4.86 4.54
N VAL A 125 -3.45 -6.18 4.74
CA VAL A 125 -3.38 -7.14 3.63
C VAL A 125 -4.73 -7.24 2.91
N MET A 126 -5.82 -7.21 3.68
CA MET A 126 -7.20 -7.22 3.19
C MET A 126 -8.14 -6.73 4.29
N ASN A 127 -9.34 -6.36 3.92
CA ASN A 127 -10.38 -5.99 4.89
C ASN A 127 -10.74 -7.16 5.81
N GLY A 128 -10.95 -6.93 7.10
CA GLY A 128 -11.24 -7.95 8.09
C GLY A 128 -12.45 -8.83 7.76
N LYS A 129 -13.51 -8.26 7.18
CA LYS A 129 -14.67 -9.02 6.70
C LYS A 129 -14.30 -9.98 5.58
N THR A 130 -13.44 -9.56 4.66
CA THR A 130 -12.96 -10.43 3.57
C THR A 130 -12.12 -11.56 4.13
N ALA A 131 -11.22 -11.29 5.07
CA ALA A 131 -10.42 -12.33 5.73
C ALA A 131 -11.29 -13.33 6.49
N ALA A 132 -12.25 -12.85 7.27
CA ALA A 132 -13.16 -13.70 8.03
C ALA A 132 -14.02 -14.58 7.11
N ASN A 133 -14.53 -14.03 6.02
CA ASN A 133 -15.29 -14.82 5.04
C ASN A 133 -14.43 -15.89 4.38
N ALA A 134 -13.21 -15.54 3.95
CA ALA A 134 -12.29 -16.50 3.35
C ALA A 134 -11.98 -17.68 4.29
N MET A 135 -11.77 -17.38 5.57
CA MET A 135 -11.39 -18.40 6.55
C MET A 135 -12.57 -19.26 7.05
N TYR A 136 -13.75 -18.70 7.20
CA TYR A 136 -14.82 -19.32 7.97
C TYR A 136 -16.08 -19.70 7.18
N THR A 137 -16.29 -19.19 5.95
CA THR A 137 -17.50 -19.51 5.17
C THR A 137 -17.67 -21.02 4.94
N GLY A 138 -16.58 -21.72 4.59
CA GLY A 138 -16.62 -23.17 4.41
C GLY A 138 -16.93 -23.94 5.70
N ARG A 139 -16.49 -23.44 6.85
CA ARG A 139 -16.79 -24.01 8.16
C ARG A 139 -18.23 -23.77 8.55
N LEU A 140 -18.74 -22.55 8.38
CA LEU A 140 -20.15 -22.22 8.63
C LEU A 140 -21.08 -23.13 7.82
N ALA A 141 -20.79 -23.33 6.53
CA ALA A 141 -21.58 -24.20 5.68
C ALA A 141 -21.58 -25.68 6.14
N LYS A 142 -20.44 -26.18 6.65
CA LYS A 142 -20.32 -27.53 7.20
C LYS A 142 -21.09 -27.67 8.52
N ASP A 143 -20.94 -26.72 9.43
CA ASP A 143 -21.58 -26.71 10.72
C ASP A 143 -23.10 -26.59 10.57
N GLN A 144 -23.57 -25.77 9.62
CA GLN A 144 -25.00 -25.64 9.28
C GLN A 144 -25.59 -26.95 8.76
N LYS A 145 -24.90 -27.64 7.83
CA LYS A 145 -25.33 -28.95 7.31
C LYS A 145 -25.36 -30.02 8.38
N ALA A 146 -24.50 -29.91 9.38
CA ALA A 146 -24.43 -30.86 10.51
C ALA A 146 -25.39 -30.50 11.65
N GLY A 147 -26.21 -29.45 11.52
CA GLY A 147 -27.15 -29.02 12.57
C GLY A 147 -26.46 -28.51 13.85
N LYS A 148 -25.21 -28.10 13.76
CA LYS A 148 -24.44 -27.57 14.91
C LYS A 148 -24.77 -26.12 15.17
N ASP A 149 -24.52 -25.68 16.41
CA ASP A 149 -24.58 -24.28 16.77
C ASP A 149 -23.51 -23.50 15.95
N LEU A 150 -23.95 -22.45 15.27
CA LEU A 150 -23.09 -21.59 14.45
C LEU A 150 -22.41 -20.47 15.25
N GLN A 151 -22.93 -20.14 16.44
CA GLN A 151 -22.49 -19.01 17.24
C GLN A 151 -20.99 -19.05 17.53
N PRO A 152 -20.38 -20.18 17.93
CA PRO A 152 -18.92 -20.20 18.17
C PRO A 152 -18.05 -19.91 16.95
N THR A 153 -18.57 -20.18 15.74
CA THR A 153 -17.86 -19.84 14.49
C THR A 153 -18.06 -18.36 14.14
N ILE A 154 -19.26 -17.83 14.36
CA ILE A 154 -19.57 -16.40 14.17
C ILE A 154 -18.74 -15.55 15.14
N ASP A 155 -18.60 -15.95 16.40
CA ASP A 155 -17.80 -15.23 17.39
C ASP A 155 -16.32 -15.16 16.97
N LYS A 156 -15.77 -16.24 16.42
CA LYS A 156 -14.41 -16.24 15.86
C LYS A 156 -14.25 -15.32 14.63
N MET A 157 -15.28 -15.27 13.78
CA MET A 157 -15.30 -14.35 12.64
C MET A 157 -15.27 -12.91 13.13
N ASN A 158 -16.10 -12.55 14.10
CA ASN A 158 -16.17 -11.21 14.66
C ASN A 158 -14.85 -10.83 15.34
N ALA A 159 -14.27 -11.72 16.14
CA ALA A 159 -12.98 -11.49 16.77
C ALA A 159 -11.85 -11.25 15.74
N LEU A 160 -11.88 -11.97 14.61
CA LEU A 160 -10.92 -11.74 13.53
C LEU A 160 -11.14 -10.41 12.84
N ILE A 161 -12.39 -10.00 12.60
CA ILE A 161 -12.73 -8.70 12.02
C ILE A 161 -12.20 -7.58 12.93
N ASP A 162 -12.49 -7.66 14.22
CA ASP A 162 -12.06 -6.66 15.21
C ASP A 162 -10.53 -6.55 15.27
N ASP A 163 -9.81 -7.68 15.24
CA ASP A 163 -8.35 -7.72 15.24
C ASP A 163 -7.76 -7.02 14.00
N TYR A 164 -8.32 -7.30 12.82
CA TYR A 164 -7.92 -6.62 11.57
C TYR A 164 -8.22 -5.11 11.61
N ASP A 165 -9.40 -4.75 12.11
CA ASP A 165 -9.81 -3.35 12.19
C ASP A 165 -8.89 -2.55 13.13
N VAL A 166 -8.53 -3.10 14.28
CA VAL A 166 -7.59 -2.48 15.22
C VAL A 166 -6.20 -2.35 14.61
N LYS A 167 -5.69 -3.42 13.98
CA LYS A 167 -4.34 -3.47 13.42
C LYS A 167 -4.15 -2.65 12.14
N SER A 168 -5.24 -2.24 11.50
CA SER A 168 -5.18 -1.36 10.33
C SER A 168 -5.18 0.13 10.65
N LYS A 169 -5.51 0.52 11.88
CA LYS A 169 -5.69 1.93 12.27
C LYS A 169 -4.39 2.72 12.36
N PRO A 170 -4.45 4.06 12.21
CA PRO A 170 -3.27 4.93 12.13
C PRO A 170 -2.31 4.75 13.29
N LEU A 171 -2.83 4.68 14.52
CA LEU A 171 -2.00 4.51 15.70
C LEU A 171 -1.20 3.20 15.66
N TYR A 172 -1.86 2.10 15.28
CA TYR A 172 -1.17 0.82 15.14
C TYR A 172 -0.15 0.86 13.99
N CYS A 173 -0.51 1.47 12.86
CA CYS A 173 0.38 1.61 11.71
C CYS A 173 1.66 2.37 12.10
N ALA A 174 1.54 3.47 12.85
CA ALA A 174 2.69 4.22 13.34
C ALA A 174 3.52 3.39 14.35
N GLN A 175 2.87 2.74 15.33
CA GLN A 175 3.56 1.90 16.31
C GLN A 175 4.27 0.69 15.69
N ALA A 176 3.71 0.13 14.63
CA ALA A 176 4.28 -0.99 13.90
C ALA A 176 5.34 -0.58 12.85
N GLY A 177 5.57 0.73 12.66
CA GLY A 177 6.51 1.24 11.66
C GLY A 177 6.02 1.03 10.22
N LEU A 178 4.71 1.00 10.01
CA LEU A 178 4.12 0.97 8.67
C LEU A 178 4.08 2.37 8.05
N VAL A 179 4.04 3.38 8.89
CA VAL A 179 4.28 4.80 8.55
C VAL A 179 5.20 5.40 9.60
N ASP A 180 5.98 6.40 9.22
CA ASP A 180 6.89 7.09 10.14
C ASP A 180 6.14 8.09 11.01
N GLU A 181 5.14 8.76 10.45
CA GLU A 181 4.35 9.76 11.17
C GLU A 181 2.91 9.86 10.67
N ILE A 182 2.01 10.20 11.59
CA ILE A 182 0.61 10.54 11.28
C ILE A 182 0.49 12.06 11.29
N VAL A 183 0.11 12.63 10.15
CA VAL A 183 0.15 14.07 9.90
C VAL A 183 -1.24 14.60 9.58
N ASP A 184 -1.55 15.77 10.11
CA ASP A 184 -2.74 16.51 9.72
C ASP A 184 -2.62 17.05 8.29
N MET A 185 -3.71 16.97 7.53
CA MET A 185 -3.75 17.37 6.12
C MET A 185 -3.20 18.80 5.85
N PRO A 186 -3.46 19.82 6.67
CA PRO A 186 -2.86 21.15 6.48
C PRO A 186 -1.34 21.17 6.56
N MET A 187 -0.73 20.24 7.32
CA MET A 187 0.72 20.16 7.49
C MET A 187 1.40 19.34 6.38
N MET A 188 0.65 18.55 5.64
CA MET A 188 1.19 17.65 4.59
C MET A 188 2.09 18.36 3.60
N ARG A 189 1.70 19.56 3.17
CA ARG A 189 2.51 20.37 2.25
C ARG A 189 3.90 20.69 2.80
N ASN A 190 3.99 20.96 4.09
CA ASN A 190 5.27 21.31 4.72
C ASN A 190 6.25 20.13 4.70
N TYR A 191 5.74 18.91 4.93
CA TYR A 191 6.55 17.69 4.82
C TYR A 191 7.02 17.44 3.38
N ILE A 192 6.13 17.63 2.41
CA ILE A 192 6.47 17.51 0.98
C ILE A 192 7.58 18.51 0.59
N VAL A 193 7.46 19.75 1.01
CA VAL A 193 8.45 20.80 0.74
C VAL A 193 9.77 20.44 1.42
N ALA A 194 9.75 20.10 2.72
CA ALA A 194 10.95 19.74 3.46
C ALA A 194 11.68 18.54 2.85
N PHE A 195 10.94 17.49 2.47
CA PHE A 195 11.50 16.32 1.77
C PHE A 195 12.15 16.73 0.44
N THR A 196 11.43 17.50 -0.37
CA THR A 196 11.92 17.94 -1.69
C THR A 196 13.16 18.79 -1.57
N ASP A 197 13.17 19.77 -0.66
CA ASP A 197 14.32 20.64 -0.41
C ASP A 197 15.54 19.83 0.05
N SER A 198 15.33 18.87 0.95
CA SER A 198 16.41 17.99 1.41
C SER A 198 17.02 17.18 0.26
N CYS A 199 16.20 16.68 -0.66
CA CYS A 199 16.68 15.97 -1.85
C CYS A 199 17.53 16.85 -2.77
N TYR A 200 17.13 18.10 -2.98
CA TYR A 200 17.88 19.04 -3.85
C TYR A 200 19.11 19.63 -3.18
N GLN A 201 19.14 19.72 -1.86
CA GLN A 201 20.34 20.13 -1.12
C GLN A 201 21.43 19.05 -1.15
N ASN A 202 21.06 17.81 -1.39
CA ASN A 202 22.01 16.69 -1.45
C ASN A 202 21.75 15.77 -2.67
N PRO A 203 21.94 16.29 -3.88
CA PRO A 203 21.58 15.58 -5.11
C PRO A 203 22.40 14.31 -5.38
N GLU A 204 23.55 14.15 -4.70
CA GLU A 204 24.38 12.95 -4.78
C GLU A 204 23.98 11.89 -3.74
N SER A 205 23.11 12.22 -2.77
CA SER A 205 22.69 11.24 -1.80
C SER A 205 21.74 10.24 -2.43
N ILE A 206 22.21 9.02 -2.50
CA ILE A 206 21.35 7.87 -2.63
C ILE A 206 20.67 7.73 -1.28
N CYS A 207 19.35 7.63 -1.24
CA CYS A 207 18.64 7.34 -0.01
C CYS A 207 19.22 6.04 0.58
N PRO A 208 19.93 6.08 1.69
CA PRO A 208 20.53 4.86 2.23
C PRO A 208 19.39 3.96 2.67
N PHE A 209 19.36 2.78 2.11
CA PHE A 209 18.29 1.82 2.30
C PHE A 209 18.06 1.45 3.78
N HIS A 210 19.04 1.67 4.64
CA HIS A 210 18.95 1.43 6.08
C HIS A 210 18.24 2.54 6.87
N GLN A 211 17.93 3.69 6.29
CA GLN A 211 17.24 4.78 7.01
C GLN A 211 15.86 4.33 7.53
N MET A 212 15.18 3.53 6.76
CA MET A 212 13.90 2.97 7.17
C MET A 212 14.00 1.88 8.23
N LEU A 213 15.14 1.22 8.31
CA LEU A 213 15.37 0.17 9.30
C LEU A 213 15.68 0.74 10.68
N LEU A 214 16.12 2.00 10.77
CA LEU A 214 16.57 2.60 12.02
C LEU A 214 15.51 2.53 13.13
N PRO A 215 14.25 2.97 12.93
CA PRO A 215 13.21 2.86 13.94
C PRO A 215 12.92 1.40 14.33
N ARG A 216 12.94 0.50 13.37
CA ARG A 216 12.72 -0.94 13.60
C ARG A 216 13.88 -1.57 14.37
N THR A 217 15.09 -1.25 13.96
CA THR A 217 16.32 -1.71 14.64
C THR A 217 16.38 -1.24 16.09
N ILE A 218 16.00 0.00 16.37
CA ILE A 218 15.93 0.54 17.73
C ILE A 218 14.89 -0.23 18.55
N LYS A 219 13.72 -0.49 17.98
CA LYS A 219 12.66 -1.26 18.62
C LYS A 219 13.09 -2.69 18.95
N ASP A 220 13.75 -3.35 18.00
CA ASP A 220 14.26 -4.71 18.19
C ASP A 220 15.41 -4.75 19.22
N TYR A 221 16.27 -3.74 19.22
CA TYR A 221 17.36 -3.63 20.19
C TYR A 221 16.85 -3.48 21.63
N ASP A 222 15.78 -2.74 21.85
CA ASP A 222 15.15 -2.62 23.16
C ASP A 222 14.47 -3.93 23.60
N SER A 223 13.99 -4.74 22.66
CA SER A 223 13.45 -6.08 22.94
C SER A 223 14.53 -7.09 23.32
N LEU A 224 15.75 -6.92 22.81
CA LEU A 224 16.90 -7.76 23.13
C LEU A 224 17.55 -7.46 24.49
N LYS A 225 17.21 -6.32 25.11
CA LYS A 225 17.69 -5.95 26.45
C LYS A 225 16.82 -6.47 27.59
N LYS A 226 15.74 -7.15 27.30
CA LYS A 226 14.86 -7.83 28.27
C LYS A 226 15.19 -9.31 28.34
#